data_b86db58d147d7e1a501cb3d8ab10c46d
#
_entry.id   b86db58d147d7e1a501cb3d8ab10c46d
#
_cell.length_a   1.000
_cell.length_b   1.000
_cell.length_c   1.000
_cell.angle_alpha   90.00
_cell.angle_beta   90.00
_cell.angle_gamma   90.00
#
_symmetry.space_group_name_H-M   'P 1'
#
loop_
_entity.id
_entity.type
_entity.pdbx_description
1 polymer ?
#
loop_
_entity_poly.entity_id
_entity_poly.type
_entity_poly.pdbx_seq_one_letter_code
_entity_poly.pdbx_strand_id
1 'polypeptide(L)'
;MLQKEINLIKKGVNKVYNKLTELVKQDQSYVLSDNPIVITDSEKDTFEIWEAVNQTAEIEGLAKEIRRKISEGARFKEFTILLGDPQQYEISMKEIFELYEIPFFFAAEEKMSHHPLIVFMESLYAIKSNNYRPDDVVNLIKCQLYFQSEISQNQIDHFEYFVHQNKIQGKKKFNSPFEETEDAKFLEIENLRQRLLGENSPLDDFLSNNHAVSGKTWVTKFQKFMEDGRIIDELNQLYQDSEMSNDHQMASKHEQVWALFMSVLKEFLGVFADTKMKIVDFLDIILAGLKNANYRQIPANVDVVNIKDYELVGPRTNKYVYAIGLSQTNFPRNKINSTLLSDDERAEINQTSSDNQYIEQLNVVNYQKATSTVLSLMNAATEKLVLSVPKIVDNVQDDISPIIQLLINHSEPEIKRVIRPSNAEESIEHIGNARAVIATIGKIEREINENNTENQPNKVFWSSIFRLLTKNNHDFQRLLIDLDQDIEPVNLSAATIAQLYNKNIYASVSAFERFYNCEFQYFIENTLKLEIFEDIDINSKVVGNFFSIKYLKPFLLSHN
;
A
#
# COMPACT_ATOMS: atom_id res chain seq x y z
N MET A 1 19.65 -25.02 14.58
CA MET A 1 19.71 -23.94 13.58
C MET A 1 20.85 -22.97 13.91
N LEU A 2 20.84 -22.32 15.07
CA LEU A 2 21.89 -21.40 15.55
C LEU A 2 23.33 -21.94 15.42
N GLN A 3 23.58 -23.20 15.76
CA GLN A 3 24.93 -23.81 15.68
C GLN A 3 25.41 -24.00 14.23
N LYS A 4 24.48 -24.15 13.29
CA LYS A 4 24.78 -24.23 11.86
C LYS A 4 25.12 -22.84 11.30
N GLU A 5 24.40 -21.80 11.75
CA GLU A 5 24.66 -20.40 11.41
C GLU A 5 25.97 -19.92 12.03
N ILE A 6 26.25 -20.25 13.29
CA ILE A 6 27.54 -19.94 13.94
C ILE A 6 28.70 -20.61 13.20
N ASN A 7 28.54 -21.85 12.72
CA ASN A 7 29.56 -22.52 11.94
C ASN A 7 29.72 -21.97 10.52
N LEU A 8 28.64 -21.45 9.90
CA LEU A 8 28.69 -20.71 8.64
C LEU A 8 29.39 -19.35 8.79
N ILE A 9 29.13 -18.65 9.90
CA ILE A 9 29.81 -17.40 10.27
C ILE A 9 31.32 -17.63 10.45
N LYS A 10 31.71 -18.71 11.11
CA LYS A 10 33.14 -19.09 11.29
C LYS A 10 33.85 -19.44 9.98
N LYS A 11 33.13 -19.84 8.94
CA LYS A 11 33.64 -20.10 7.58
C LYS A 11 33.50 -18.89 6.66
N GLY A 12 33.19 -17.71 7.18
CA GLY A 12 33.00 -16.50 6.42
C GLY A 12 34.15 -16.20 5.47
N VAL A 13 33.85 -15.97 4.21
CA VAL A 13 34.81 -15.63 3.17
C VAL A 13 35.29 -14.19 3.33
N ASN A 14 34.46 -13.33 3.93
CA ASN A 14 34.79 -11.93 4.11
C ASN A 14 35.09 -11.60 5.58
N LYS A 15 36.34 -11.18 5.84
CA LYS A 15 36.82 -10.84 7.19
C LYS A 15 36.08 -9.65 7.81
N VAL A 16 35.61 -8.69 6.98
CA VAL A 16 34.87 -7.52 7.46
C VAL A 16 33.57 -7.92 8.12
N TYR A 17 32.78 -8.77 7.45
CA TYR A 17 31.47 -9.18 7.97
C TYR A 17 31.59 -10.00 9.25
N ASN A 18 32.67 -10.78 9.39
CA ASN A 18 32.97 -11.43 10.65
C ASN A 18 33.25 -10.42 11.77
N LYS A 19 33.99 -9.34 11.46
CA LYS A 19 34.27 -8.26 12.42
C LYS A 19 32.99 -7.54 12.85
N LEU A 20 32.11 -7.18 11.90
CA LEU A 20 30.82 -6.56 12.20
C LEU A 20 29.93 -7.46 13.07
N THR A 21 29.93 -8.75 12.80
CA THR A 21 29.21 -9.76 13.59
C THR A 21 29.77 -9.84 15.02
N GLU A 22 31.07 -9.80 15.19
CA GLU A 22 31.70 -9.82 16.52
C GLU A 22 31.46 -8.53 17.31
N LEU A 23 31.43 -7.36 16.66
CA LEU A 23 31.04 -6.09 17.29
C LEU A 23 29.63 -6.16 17.89
N VAL A 24 28.66 -6.63 17.11
CA VAL A 24 27.27 -6.76 17.57
C VAL A 24 27.15 -7.77 18.71
N LYS A 25 27.89 -8.88 18.66
CA LYS A 25 27.89 -9.87 19.74
C LYS A 25 28.49 -9.35 21.03
N GLN A 26 29.58 -8.60 20.95
CA GLN A 26 30.25 -8.02 22.12
C GLN A 26 29.33 -7.04 22.84
N ASP A 27 28.65 -6.16 22.11
CA ASP A 27 27.68 -5.24 22.68
C ASP A 27 26.55 -5.96 23.44
N GLN A 28 25.97 -6.97 22.81
CA GLN A 28 24.86 -7.73 23.42
C GLN A 28 25.23 -8.59 24.61
N SER A 29 26.48 -9.05 24.69
CA SER A 29 26.97 -9.87 25.80
C SER A 29 27.50 -9.05 26.98
N TYR A 30 27.55 -7.72 26.88
CA TYR A 30 28.19 -6.81 27.85
C TYR A 30 29.65 -7.20 28.17
N VAL A 31 30.29 -7.96 27.29
CA VAL A 31 31.69 -8.34 27.46
C VAL A 31 32.54 -7.26 26.80
N LEU A 32 33.14 -6.41 27.62
CA LEU A 32 34.17 -5.49 27.20
C LEU A 32 35.38 -6.29 26.71
N SER A 33 35.64 -6.27 25.41
CA SER A 33 36.88 -6.82 24.84
C SER A 33 37.93 -5.71 24.89
N ASP A 34 39.11 -6.05 25.41
CA ASP A 34 40.25 -5.12 25.48
C ASP A 34 40.84 -4.79 24.10
N ASN A 35 40.38 -5.48 23.03
CA ASN A 35 40.85 -5.25 21.67
C ASN A 35 39.75 -4.59 20.82
N PRO A 36 39.92 -3.33 20.41
CA PRO A 36 39.00 -2.68 19.49
C PRO A 36 38.99 -3.43 18.13
N ILE A 37 37.78 -3.69 17.62
CA ILE A 37 37.63 -4.27 16.29
C ILE A 37 37.67 -3.13 15.28
N VAL A 38 38.73 -3.04 14.50
CA VAL A 38 38.95 -1.99 13.51
C VAL A 38 38.74 -2.52 12.09
N ILE A 39 37.98 -1.81 11.28
CA ILE A 39 37.86 -2.04 9.83
C ILE A 39 39.03 -1.33 9.17
N THR A 40 39.85 -2.08 8.44
CA THR A 40 41.03 -1.53 7.76
C THR A 40 40.64 -0.80 6.47
N ASP A 41 41.50 0.11 5.96
CA ASP A 41 41.23 0.87 4.74
C ASP A 41 40.96 -0.02 3.52
N SER A 42 41.63 -1.17 3.40
CA SER A 42 41.38 -2.16 2.34
C SER A 42 40.01 -2.88 2.46
N GLU A 43 39.34 -2.76 3.60
CA GLU A 43 38.05 -3.39 3.88
C GLU A 43 36.87 -2.40 3.75
N LYS A 44 37.15 -1.08 3.69
CA LYS A 44 36.12 -0.03 3.63
C LYS A 44 35.24 -0.15 2.38
N ASP A 45 35.78 -0.57 1.26
CA ASP A 45 35.03 -0.73 0.01
C ASP A 45 33.94 -1.79 0.06
N THR A 46 34.01 -2.71 1.03
CA THR A 46 33.05 -3.82 1.19
C THR A 46 31.91 -3.50 2.14
N PHE A 47 32.03 -2.42 2.91
CA PHE A 47 31.02 -2.00 3.88
C PHE A 47 30.87 -0.48 3.87
N GLU A 48 29.65 -0.01 3.67
CA GLU A 48 29.30 1.42 3.67
C GLU A 48 28.10 1.69 4.54
N ILE A 49 28.06 2.90 5.13
CA ILE A 49 26.85 3.44 5.77
C ILE A 49 26.39 4.65 4.98
N TRP A 50 25.10 4.68 4.64
CA TRP A 50 24.49 5.79 3.93
C TRP A 50 23.56 6.56 4.86
N GLU A 51 23.61 7.90 4.77
CA GLU A 51 22.60 8.80 5.33
C GLU A 51 21.82 9.44 4.21
N ALA A 52 20.51 9.25 4.17
CA ALA A 52 19.62 9.89 3.22
C ALA A 52 18.77 10.97 3.90
N VAL A 53 18.38 12.01 3.16
CA VAL A 53 17.51 13.08 3.69
C VAL A 53 16.13 12.51 4.04
N ASN A 54 15.59 11.67 3.15
CA ASN A 54 14.32 11.00 3.31
C ASN A 54 14.30 9.67 2.54
N GLN A 55 13.22 8.92 2.64
CA GLN A 55 13.02 7.63 1.97
C GLN A 55 13.14 7.73 0.44
N THR A 56 12.57 8.75 -0.18
CA THR A 56 12.62 8.94 -1.65
C THR A 56 14.05 9.14 -2.13
N ALA A 57 14.83 10.00 -1.45
CA ALA A 57 16.25 10.22 -1.78
C ALA A 57 17.08 8.93 -1.59
N GLU A 58 16.77 8.15 -0.56
CA GLU A 58 17.40 6.86 -0.29
C GLU A 58 17.18 5.87 -1.44
N ILE A 59 15.94 5.71 -1.90
CA ILE A 59 15.59 4.83 -3.03
C ILE A 59 16.20 5.33 -4.34
N GLU A 60 16.18 6.65 -4.61
CA GLU A 60 16.83 7.23 -5.80
C GLU A 60 18.34 6.97 -5.78
N GLY A 61 19.01 7.17 -4.66
CA GLY A 61 20.43 6.87 -4.49
C GLY A 61 20.75 5.41 -4.76
N LEU A 62 19.93 4.52 -4.22
CA LEU A 62 20.04 3.08 -4.46
C LEU A 62 19.85 2.71 -5.93
N ALA A 63 18.82 3.25 -6.59
CA ALA A 63 18.55 2.98 -8.01
C ALA A 63 19.72 3.42 -8.91
N LYS A 64 20.31 4.57 -8.62
CA LYS A 64 21.51 5.08 -9.33
C LYS A 64 22.71 4.16 -9.14
N GLU A 65 22.97 3.71 -7.91
CA GLU A 65 24.08 2.80 -7.61
C GLU A 65 23.88 1.44 -8.29
N ILE A 66 22.68 0.89 -8.31
CA ILE A 66 22.37 -0.35 -9.04
C ILE A 66 22.65 -0.15 -10.53
N ARG A 67 22.16 0.93 -11.14
CA ARG A 67 22.41 1.22 -12.57
C ARG A 67 23.90 1.40 -12.87
N ARG A 68 24.64 2.06 -11.99
CA ARG A 68 26.09 2.20 -12.11
C ARG A 68 26.78 0.82 -12.10
N LYS A 69 26.43 -0.04 -11.15
CA LYS A 69 26.97 -1.40 -11.05
C LYS A 69 26.60 -2.27 -12.25
N ILE A 70 25.39 -2.14 -12.78
CA ILE A 70 24.98 -2.83 -14.02
C ILE A 70 25.83 -2.36 -15.21
N SER A 71 26.14 -1.07 -15.31
CA SER A 71 27.03 -0.56 -16.37
C SER A 71 28.48 -1.08 -16.24
N GLU A 72 28.91 -1.45 -15.04
CA GLU A 72 30.17 -2.10 -14.74
C GLU A 72 30.16 -3.63 -15.00
N GLY A 73 29.01 -4.20 -15.38
CA GLY A 73 28.87 -5.61 -15.75
C GLY A 73 28.20 -6.52 -14.71
N ALA A 74 27.69 -5.97 -13.61
CA ALA A 74 26.88 -6.73 -12.66
C ALA A 74 25.51 -7.12 -13.27
N ARG A 75 24.84 -8.12 -12.70
CA ARG A 75 23.49 -8.57 -13.09
C ARG A 75 22.48 -8.23 -12.01
N PHE A 76 21.23 -7.94 -12.39
CA PHE A 76 20.18 -7.57 -11.44
C PHE A 76 19.95 -8.63 -10.35
N LYS A 77 20.04 -9.90 -10.66
CA LYS A 77 19.91 -10.99 -9.69
C LYS A 77 21.01 -11.03 -8.62
N GLU A 78 22.09 -10.29 -8.80
CA GLU A 78 23.20 -10.20 -7.85
C GLU A 78 22.91 -9.20 -6.72
N PHE A 79 21.79 -8.47 -6.81
CA PHE A 79 21.36 -7.49 -5.82
C PHE A 79 20.21 -8.03 -4.96
N THR A 80 20.30 -7.77 -3.66
CA THR A 80 19.20 -7.95 -2.72
C THR A 80 19.03 -6.67 -1.91
N ILE A 81 17.80 -6.20 -1.83
CA ILE A 81 17.40 -5.07 -1.00
C ILE A 81 16.62 -5.59 0.18
N LEU A 82 17.01 -5.17 1.37
CA LEU A 82 16.39 -5.50 2.64
C LEU A 82 15.76 -4.23 3.19
N LEU A 83 14.44 -4.26 3.43
CA LEU A 83 13.69 -3.09 3.88
C LEU A 83 13.47 -3.11 5.39
N GLY A 84 13.69 -1.98 6.04
CA GLY A 84 13.35 -1.79 7.44
C GLY A 84 11.84 -1.93 7.68
N ASP A 85 11.02 -1.35 6.81
CA ASP A 85 9.58 -1.56 6.74
C ASP A 85 9.11 -1.62 5.28
N PRO A 86 8.71 -2.81 4.78
CA PRO A 86 8.23 -2.96 3.40
C PRO A 86 7.02 -2.09 3.06
N GLN A 87 6.10 -1.85 4.01
CA GLN A 87 4.87 -1.10 3.74
C GLN A 87 5.17 0.37 3.45
N GLN A 88 6.13 0.96 4.16
CA GLN A 88 6.53 2.34 3.96
C GLN A 88 7.28 2.57 2.64
N TYR A 89 7.89 1.53 2.07
CA TYR A 89 8.74 1.64 0.89
C TYR A 89 8.07 1.17 -0.41
N GLU A 90 7.02 0.37 -0.33
CA GLU A 90 6.46 -0.37 -1.47
C GLU A 90 6.09 0.53 -2.66
N ILE A 91 5.32 1.59 -2.41
CA ILE A 91 4.82 2.49 -3.48
C ILE A 91 5.99 3.23 -4.13
N SER A 92 6.78 3.96 -3.33
CA SER A 92 7.90 4.75 -3.84
C SER A 92 8.99 3.89 -4.50
N MET A 93 9.21 2.68 -3.99
CA MET A 93 10.16 1.73 -4.58
C MET A 93 9.71 1.28 -5.97
N LYS A 94 8.43 0.93 -6.14
CA LYS A 94 7.88 0.53 -7.44
C LYS A 94 8.01 1.68 -8.45
N GLU A 95 7.55 2.88 -8.10
CA GLU A 95 7.62 4.05 -8.98
C GLU A 95 9.05 4.39 -9.41
N ILE A 96 10.00 4.43 -8.46
CA ILE A 96 11.38 4.80 -8.75
C ILE A 96 12.08 3.70 -9.55
N PHE A 97 11.88 2.42 -9.22
CA PHE A 97 12.51 1.32 -9.95
C PHE A 97 11.97 1.20 -11.37
N GLU A 98 10.69 1.45 -11.61
CA GLU A 98 10.10 1.56 -12.95
C GLU A 98 10.69 2.75 -13.72
N LEU A 99 10.82 3.91 -13.07
CA LEU A 99 11.45 5.09 -13.67
C LEU A 99 12.90 4.81 -14.10
N TYR A 100 13.66 4.09 -13.26
CA TYR A 100 15.04 3.71 -13.54
C TYR A 100 15.16 2.44 -14.39
N GLU A 101 14.04 1.84 -14.85
CA GLU A 101 13.99 0.59 -15.62
C GLU A 101 14.78 -0.55 -14.95
N ILE A 102 14.64 -0.68 -13.64
CA ILE A 102 15.24 -1.75 -12.84
C ILE A 102 14.20 -2.85 -12.68
N PRO A 103 14.40 -4.04 -13.25
CA PRO A 103 13.50 -5.15 -13.01
C PRO A 103 13.67 -5.65 -11.58
N PHE A 104 12.56 -5.77 -10.86
CA PHE A 104 12.59 -6.16 -9.46
C PHE A 104 11.50 -7.18 -9.11
N PHE A 105 11.72 -7.90 -8.05
CA PHE A 105 10.74 -8.75 -7.39
C PHE A 105 10.59 -8.31 -5.94
N PHE A 106 9.39 -7.86 -5.59
CA PHE A 106 9.07 -7.41 -4.25
C PHE A 106 8.44 -8.58 -3.48
N ALA A 107 9.23 -9.22 -2.61
CA ALA A 107 8.79 -10.34 -1.78
C ALA A 107 8.02 -9.82 -0.55
N ALA A 108 6.95 -9.06 -0.75
CA ALA A 108 6.03 -8.66 0.30
C ALA A 108 4.83 -9.61 0.34
N GLU A 109 4.23 -9.74 1.52
CA GLU A 109 2.96 -10.43 1.65
C GLU A 109 1.86 -9.53 1.08
N GLU A 110 1.41 -9.83 -0.12
CA GLU A 110 0.26 -9.16 -0.73
C GLU A 110 -1.01 -9.88 -0.30
N LYS A 111 -1.89 -9.15 0.38
CA LYS A 111 -3.17 -9.69 0.84
C LYS A 111 -4.13 -9.90 -0.32
N MET A 112 -4.86 -11.00 -0.29
CA MET A 112 -5.93 -11.28 -1.24
C MET A 112 -7.19 -10.45 -0.99
N SER A 113 -7.28 -9.73 0.14
CA SER A 113 -8.49 -8.97 0.55
C SER A 113 -8.98 -7.94 -0.47
N HIS A 114 -8.10 -7.42 -1.33
CA HIS A 114 -8.47 -6.46 -2.39
C HIS A 114 -8.90 -7.12 -3.70
N HIS A 115 -8.90 -8.44 -3.79
CA HIS A 115 -9.36 -9.13 -5.00
C HIS A 115 -10.88 -8.97 -5.19
N PRO A 116 -11.38 -8.74 -6.41
CA PRO A 116 -12.80 -8.57 -6.69
C PRO A 116 -13.72 -9.61 -6.04
N LEU A 117 -13.32 -10.88 -6.02
CA LEU A 117 -14.12 -11.96 -5.40
C LEU A 117 -14.25 -11.79 -3.88
N ILE A 118 -13.21 -11.31 -3.19
CA ILE A 118 -13.27 -11.11 -1.73
C ILE A 118 -14.09 -9.85 -1.43
N VAL A 119 -13.90 -8.76 -2.19
CA VAL A 119 -14.71 -7.55 -2.09
C VAL A 119 -16.19 -7.86 -2.34
N PHE A 120 -16.49 -8.72 -3.33
CA PHE A 120 -17.84 -9.22 -3.58
C PHE A 120 -18.43 -9.94 -2.37
N MET A 121 -17.68 -10.86 -1.75
CA MET A 121 -18.12 -11.58 -0.56
C MET A 121 -18.34 -10.66 0.65
N GLU A 122 -17.45 -9.68 0.84
CA GLU A 122 -17.58 -8.63 1.88
C GLU A 122 -18.85 -7.80 1.66
N SER A 123 -19.09 -7.38 0.41
CA SER A 123 -20.28 -6.60 0.06
C SER A 123 -21.57 -7.38 0.30
N LEU A 124 -21.62 -8.68 -0.04
CA LEU A 124 -22.77 -9.54 0.25
C LEU A 124 -23.06 -9.65 1.75
N TYR A 125 -22.02 -9.87 2.56
CA TYR A 125 -22.14 -9.90 4.01
C TYR A 125 -22.61 -8.56 4.56
N ALA A 126 -22.01 -7.46 4.12
CA ALA A 126 -22.34 -6.11 4.57
C ALA A 126 -23.78 -5.72 4.21
N ILE A 127 -24.22 -5.96 2.97
CA ILE A 127 -25.61 -5.70 2.53
C ILE A 127 -26.61 -6.39 3.44
N LYS A 128 -26.35 -7.66 3.77
CA LYS A 128 -27.27 -8.42 4.63
C LYS A 128 -27.22 -7.96 6.08
N SER A 129 -26.02 -7.71 6.62
CA SER A 129 -25.80 -7.32 8.03
C SER A 129 -26.25 -5.90 8.31
N ASN A 130 -26.03 -4.97 7.39
CA ASN A 130 -26.32 -3.53 7.52
C ASN A 130 -27.68 -3.13 6.92
N ASN A 131 -28.51 -4.09 6.54
CA ASN A 131 -29.82 -3.86 5.93
C ASN A 131 -29.75 -2.91 4.71
N TYR A 132 -28.93 -3.26 3.72
CA TYR A 132 -28.81 -2.52 2.45
C TYR A 132 -28.43 -1.06 2.67
N ARG A 133 -27.29 -0.81 3.31
CA ARG A 133 -26.69 0.52 3.38
C ARG A 133 -26.24 0.92 1.97
N PRO A 134 -26.39 2.22 1.57
CA PRO A 134 -26.04 2.69 0.22
C PRO A 134 -24.68 2.23 -0.23
N ASP A 135 -23.64 2.48 0.57
CA ASP A 135 -22.26 2.15 0.27
C ASP A 135 -22.04 0.66 0.03
N ASP A 136 -22.69 -0.20 0.84
CA ASP A 136 -22.56 -1.65 0.72
C ASP A 136 -23.15 -2.15 -0.61
N VAL A 137 -24.28 -1.57 -1.05
CA VAL A 137 -24.91 -1.89 -2.34
C VAL A 137 -24.06 -1.38 -3.51
N VAL A 138 -23.54 -0.15 -3.42
CA VAL A 138 -22.66 0.43 -4.44
C VAL A 138 -21.37 -0.37 -4.56
N ASN A 139 -20.77 -0.78 -3.44
CA ASN A 139 -19.56 -1.63 -3.44
C ASN A 139 -19.79 -2.97 -4.13
N LEU A 140 -20.97 -3.60 -3.96
CA LEU A 140 -21.31 -4.82 -4.69
C LEU A 140 -21.33 -4.59 -6.21
N ILE A 141 -21.90 -3.47 -6.66
CA ILE A 141 -21.98 -3.16 -8.10
C ILE A 141 -20.60 -2.81 -8.65
N LYS A 142 -19.77 -2.13 -7.87
CA LYS A 142 -18.39 -1.74 -8.24
C LYS A 142 -17.36 -2.86 -8.16
N CYS A 143 -17.68 -4.01 -7.57
CA CYS A 143 -16.71 -5.10 -7.38
C CYS A 143 -16.30 -5.82 -8.67
N GLN A 144 -16.81 -5.41 -9.84
CA GLN A 144 -16.50 -5.95 -11.17
C GLN A 144 -16.92 -7.42 -11.40
N LEU A 145 -17.84 -7.96 -10.61
CA LEU A 145 -18.26 -9.35 -10.75
C LEU A 145 -19.76 -9.55 -10.91
N TYR A 146 -20.57 -8.58 -10.55
CA TYR A 146 -22.02 -8.72 -10.59
C TYR A 146 -22.59 -8.04 -11.84
N PHE A 147 -22.82 -8.81 -12.90
CA PHE A 147 -23.26 -8.35 -14.22
C PHE A 147 -22.36 -7.28 -14.88
N GLN A 148 -21.07 -7.27 -14.58
CA GLN A 148 -20.16 -6.19 -15.00
C GLN A 148 -20.08 -6.03 -16.52
N SER A 149 -20.05 -7.13 -17.28
CA SER A 149 -19.98 -7.09 -18.75
C SER A 149 -21.19 -6.43 -19.43
N GLU A 150 -22.27 -6.23 -18.68
CA GLU A 150 -23.53 -5.69 -19.19
C GLU A 150 -23.83 -4.28 -18.64
N ILE A 151 -22.95 -3.71 -17.81
CA ILE A 151 -23.13 -2.43 -17.15
C ILE A 151 -21.92 -1.54 -17.44
N SER A 152 -22.18 -0.34 -17.96
CA SER A 152 -21.11 0.63 -18.19
C SER A 152 -20.74 1.39 -16.91
N GLN A 153 -19.49 1.88 -16.83
CA GLN A 153 -19.04 2.69 -15.70
C GLN A 153 -19.93 3.92 -15.48
N ASN A 154 -20.37 4.58 -16.55
CA ASN A 154 -21.29 5.71 -16.46
C ASN A 154 -22.62 5.37 -15.78
N GLN A 155 -23.15 4.16 -16.02
CA GLN A 155 -24.39 3.71 -15.36
C GLN A 155 -24.18 3.48 -13.86
N ILE A 156 -23.03 2.93 -13.49
CA ILE A 156 -22.66 2.73 -12.09
C ILE A 156 -22.54 4.10 -11.39
N ASP A 157 -21.84 5.05 -12.00
CA ASP A 157 -21.62 6.38 -11.43
C ASP A 157 -22.94 7.17 -11.27
N HIS A 158 -23.85 7.07 -12.26
CA HIS A 158 -25.17 7.68 -12.16
C HIS A 158 -26.05 7.02 -11.09
N PHE A 159 -25.98 5.68 -10.97
CA PHE A 159 -26.70 4.95 -9.94
C PHE A 159 -26.21 5.34 -8.55
N GLU A 160 -24.91 5.38 -8.34
CA GLU A 160 -24.30 5.82 -7.08
C GLU A 160 -24.72 7.22 -6.70
N TYR A 161 -24.57 8.18 -7.63
CA TYR A 161 -24.98 9.56 -7.42
C TYR A 161 -26.46 9.66 -7.03
N PHE A 162 -27.34 8.97 -7.77
CA PHE A 162 -28.79 8.97 -7.51
C PHE A 162 -29.11 8.40 -6.12
N VAL A 163 -28.52 7.27 -5.76
CA VAL A 163 -28.76 6.60 -4.48
C VAL A 163 -28.34 7.47 -3.29
N HIS A 164 -27.17 8.13 -3.39
CA HIS A 164 -26.69 9.02 -2.34
C HIS A 164 -27.51 10.32 -2.26
N GLN A 165 -27.81 10.95 -3.40
CA GLN A 165 -28.57 12.19 -3.44
C GLN A 165 -29.99 12.01 -2.87
N ASN A 166 -30.66 10.91 -3.18
CA ASN A 166 -32.01 10.59 -2.72
C ASN A 166 -32.03 9.85 -1.40
N LYS A 167 -30.87 9.62 -0.75
CA LYS A 167 -30.74 8.92 0.54
C LYS A 167 -31.48 7.58 0.56
N ILE A 168 -31.31 6.79 -0.49
CA ILE A 168 -31.93 5.49 -0.63
C ILE A 168 -31.25 4.52 0.34
N GLN A 169 -31.98 3.96 1.29
CA GLN A 169 -31.46 3.02 2.28
C GLN A 169 -32.49 1.98 2.67
N GLY A 170 -32.03 0.76 2.90
CA GLY A 170 -32.86 -0.34 3.37
C GLY A 170 -33.42 -1.22 2.26
N LYS A 171 -33.54 -2.52 2.53
CA LYS A 171 -33.98 -3.54 1.58
C LYS A 171 -35.26 -3.14 0.83
N LYS A 172 -36.28 -2.66 1.54
CA LYS A 172 -37.58 -2.31 0.95
C LYS A 172 -37.43 -1.23 -0.15
N LYS A 173 -36.59 -0.21 0.08
CA LYS A 173 -36.41 0.87 -0.90
C LYS A 173 -35.66 0.39 -2.15
N PHE A 174 -34.65 -0.46 -2.00
CA PHE A 174 -33.92 -1.01 -3.14
C PHE A 174 -34.72 -2.03 -3.95
N ASN A 175 -35.58 -2.82 -3.31
CA ASN A 175 -36.39 -3.81 -4.00
C ASN A 175 -37.61 -3.18 -4.72
N SER A 176 -38.18 -2.10 -4.19
CA SER A 176 -39.31 -1.40 -4.80
C SER A 176 -38.85 -0.37 -5.85
N PRO A 177 -39.68 -0.05 -6.84
CA PRO A 177 -39.38 1.03 -7.80
C PRO A 177 -39.02 2.33 -7.09
N PHE A 178 -38.01 3.03 -7.59
CA PHE A 178 -37.67 4.35 -7.09
C PHE A 178 -38.77 5.37 -7.44
N GLU A 179 -38.91 6.40 -6.61
CA GLU A 179 -39.81 7.51 -6.92
C GLU A 179 -39.31 8.25 -8.17
N GLU A 180 -40.22 8.48 -9.12
CA GLU A 180 -39.89 9.13 -10.39
C GLU A 180 -39.39 10.56 -10.14
N THR A 181 -38.28 10.90 -10.79
CA THR A 181 -37.63 12.22 -10.67
C THR A 181 -37.50 12.85 -12.05
N GLU A 182 -37.21 14.17 -12.09
CA GLU A 182 -36.94 14.89 -13.35
C GLU A 182 -35.54 14.57 -13.96
N ASP A 183 -34.82 13.61 -13.37
CA ASP A 183 -33.52 13.19 -13.88
C ASP A 183 -33.68 12.52 -15.26
N ALA A 184 -32.98 13.06 -16.27
CA ALA A 184 -33.02 12.54 -17.64
C ALA A 184 -32.57 11.07 -17.76
N LYS A 185 -31.85 10.56 -16.77
CA LYS A 185 -31.32 9.19 -16.71
C LYS A 185 -32.09 8.27 -15.75
N PHE A 186 -33.18 8.76 -15.17
CA PHE A 186 -33.96 8.00 -14.20
C PHE A 186 -34.38 6.62 -14.70
N LEU A 187 -34.83 6.52 -15.95
CA LEU A 187 -35.24 5.25 -16.54
C LEU A 187 -34.08 4.24 -16.62
N GLU A 188 -32.88 4.71 -16.92
CA GLU A 188 -31.68 3.88 -16.95
C GLU A 188 -31.32 3.37 -15.54
N ILE A 189 -31.37 4.26 -14.55
CA ILE A 189 -31.11 3.93 -13.13
C ILE A 189 -32.14 2.92 -12.62
N GLU A 190 -33.42 3.12 -12.93
CA GLU A 190 -34.49 2.21 -12.49
C GLU A 190 -34.40 0.83 -13.15
N ASN A 191 -34.03 0.76 -14.43
CA ASN A 191 -33.78 -0.52 -15.11
C ASN A 191 -32.62 -1.26 -14.45
N LEU A 192 -31.54 -0.55 -14.12
CA LEU A 192 -30.38 -1.11 -13.42
C LEU A 192 -30.80 -1.63 -12.03
N ARG A 193 -31.51 -0.81 -11.25
CA ARG A 193 -32.05 -1.22 -9.94
C ARG A 193 -32.89 -2.48 -10.04
N GLN A 194 -33.87 -2.50 -10.95
CA GLN A 194 -34.79 -3.64 -11.09
C GLN A 194 -34.03 -4.92 -11.40
N ARG A 195 -33.05 -4.85 -12.29
CA ARG A 195 -32.25 -5.98 -12.71
C ARG A 195 -31.37 -6.53 -11.59
N LEU A 196 -30.65 -5.65 -10.87
CA LEU A 196 -29.66 -6.06 -9.89
C LEU A 196 -30.23 -6.31 -8.51
N LEU A 197 -31.23 -5.52 -8.09
CA LEU A 197 -31.70 -5.39 -6.72
C LEU A 197 -33.21 -5.59 -6.57
N GLY A 198 -33.94 -5.61 -7.68
CA GLY A 198 -35.39 -5.73 -7.66
C GLY A 198 -35.89 -7.08 -7.13
N GLU A 199 -37.20 -7.18 -6.90
CA GLU A 199 -37.85 -8.44 -6.54
C GLU A 199 -37.55 -9.51 -7.61
N ASN A 200 -37.20 -10.72 -7.17
CA ASN A 200 -36.76 -11.85 -8.00
C ASN A 200 -35.41 -11.63 -8.75
N SER A 201 -34.63 -10.61 -8.40
CA SER A 201 -33.23 -10.56 -8.84
C SER A 201 -32.43 -11.70 -8.19
N PRO A 202 -31.31 -12.15 -8.79
CA PRO A 202 -30.46 -13.18 -8.20
C PRO A 202 -30.02 -12.83 -6.76
N LEU A 203 -29.74 -11.55 -6.49
CA LEU A 203 -29.40 -11.07 -5.16
C LEU A 203 -30.56 -11.19 -4.18
N ASP A 204 -31.76 -10.79 -4.59
CA ASP A 204 -32.95 -10.90 -3.73
C ASP A 204 -33.28 -12.36 -3.42
N ASP A 205 -33.29 -13.24 -4.42
CA ASP A 205 -33.52 -14.68 -4.24
C ASP A 205 -32.54 -15.30 -3.23
N PHE A 206 -31.26 -14.90 -3.30
CA PHE A 206 -30.24 -15.42 -2.41
C PHE A 206 -30.35 -14.84 -0.98
N LEU A 207 -30.48 -13.51 -0.83
CA LEU A 207 -30.46 -12.83 0.46
C LEU A 207 -31.82 -12.83 1.20
N SER A 208 -32.95 -13.15 0.54
CA SER A 208 -34.27 -13.07 1.15
C SER A 208 -34.56 -14.17 2.17
N ASN A 209 -33.83 -15.28 2.11
CA ASN A 209 -34.05 -16.38 3.04
C ASN A 209 -33.52 -16.06 4.44
N ASN A 210 -34.44 -15.91 5.38
CA ASN A 210 -34.14 -15.64 6.81
C ASN A 210 -34.17 -16.89 7.69
N HIS A 211 -34.52 -18.05 7.13
CA HIS A 211 -34.62 -19.29 7.90
C HIS A 211 -33.22 -19.96 7.99
N ALA A 212 -32.98 -20.60 9.13
CA ALA A 212 -31.77 -21.42 9.27
C ALA A 212 -31.92 -22.70 8.44
N VAL A 213 -31.03 -22.93 7.50
CA VAL A 213 -30.94 -24.14 6.67
C VAL A 213 -29.55 -24.78 6.81
N SER A 214 -29.43 -26.04 6.34
CA SER A 214 -28.12 -26.74 6.44
C SER A 214 -27.02 -26.05 5.59
N GLY A 215 -25.77 -26.17 6.01
CA GLY A 215 -24.64 -25.63 5.28
C GLY A 215 -24.57 -26.11 3.83
N LYS A 216 -24.89 -27.37 3.58
CA LYS A 216 -25.01 -27.94 2.23
C LYS A 216 -26.05 -27.20 1.37
N THR A 217 -27.19 -26.86 1.97
CA THR A 217 -28.26 -26.10 1.28
C THR A 217 -27.77 -24.67 0.96
N TRP A 218 -27.04 -24.04 1.87
CA TRP A 218 -26.46 -22.72 1.60
C TRP A 218 -25.45 -22.74 0.47
N VAL A 219 -24.56 -23.71 0.41
CA VAL A 219 -23.60 -23.84 -0.70
C VAL A 219 -24.32 -24.04 -2.03
N THR A 220 -25.38 -24.87 -2.08
CA THR A 220 -26.18 -25.06 -3.31
C THR A 220 -26.89 -23.79 -3.74
N LYS A 221 -27.47 -23.02 -2.80
CA LYS A 221 -28.11 -21.74 -3.10
C LYS A 221 -27.09 -20.69 -3.55
N PHE A 222 -25.92 -20.68 -2.91
CA PHE A 222 -24.84 -19.78 -3.27
C PHE A 222 -24.28 -20.09 -4.65
N GLN A 223 -24.09 -21.37 -4.97
CA GLN A 223 -23.67 -21.78 -6.32
C GLN A 223 -24.68 -21.29 -7.37
N LYS A 224 -25.98 -21.49 -7.15
CA LYS A 224 -27.02 -20.98 -8.05
C LYS A 224 -26.94 -19.46 -8.19
N PHE A 225 -26.74 -18.72 -7.10
CA PHE A 225 -26.58 -17.27 -7.13
C PHE A 225 -25.33 -16.84 -7.94
N MET A 226 -24.21 -17.55 -7.79
CA MET A 226 -22.98 -17.30 -8.58
C MET A 226 -23.20 -17.51 -10.09
N GLU A 227 -24.01 -18.50 -10.47
CA GLU A 227 -24.39 -18.79 -11.85
C GLU A 227 -25.39 -17.74 -12.38
N ASP A 228 -26.52 -17.52 -11.69
CA ASP A 228 -27.57 -16.59 -12.10
C ASP A 228 -27.10 -15.13 -12.12
N GLY A 229 -26.19 -14.75 -11.25
CA GLY A 229 -25.54 -13.41 -11.18
C GLY A 229 -24.34 -13.24 -12.11
N ARG A 230 -23.99 -14.27 -12.90
CA ARG A 230 -22.86 -14.30 -13.86
C ARG A 230 -21.47 -14.10 -13.23
N ILE A 231 -21.32 -14.27 -11.92
CA ILE A 231 -20.07 -14.03 -11.20
C ILE A 231 -18.95 -14.93 -11.72
N ILE A 232 -19.26 -16.18 -12.07
CA ILE A 232 -18.28 -17.14 -12.60
C ILE A 232 -17.79 -16.70 -13.98
N ASP A 233 -18.72 -16.22 -14.84
CA ASP A 233 -18.39 -15.74 -16.19
C ASP A 233 -17.49 -14.50 -16.12
N GLU A 234 -17.82 -13.55 -15.25
CA GLU A 234 -17.04 -12.32 -15.05
C GLU A 234 -15.63 -12.61 -14.47
N LEU A 235 -15.52 -13.55 -13.55
CA LEU A 235 -14.20 -14.00 -13.05
C LEU A 235 -13.36 -14.62 -14.17
N ASN A 236 -13.98 -15.45 -15.01
CA ASN A 236 -13.30 -16.02 -16.18
C ASN A 236 -12.88 -14.92 -17.16
N GLN A 237 -13.71 -13.89 -17.35
CA GLN A 237 -13.36 -12.77 -18.22
C GLN A 237 -12.15 -12.00 -17.69
N LEU A 238 -12.11 -11.68 -16.39
CA LEU A 238 -10.95 -11.02 -15.76
C LEU A 238 -9.66 -11.82 -15.94
N TYR A 239 -9.74 -13.15 -15.82
CA TYR A 239 -8.60 -14.03 -16.08
C TYR A 239 -8.16 -13.96 -17.54
N GLN A 240 -9.10 -14.07 -18.49
CA GLN A 240 -8.81 -14.01 -19.92
C GLN A 240 -8.22 -12.67 -20.35
N ASP A 241 -8.73 -11.56 -19.82
CA ASP A 241 -8.23 -10.21 -20.12
C ASP A 241 -6.79 -10.03 -19.64
N SER A 242 -6.47 -10.61 -18.48
CA SER A 242 -5.09 -10.62 -17.93
C SER A 242 -4.15 -11.45 -18.82
N GLU A 243 -4.57 -12.62 -19.28
CA GLU A 243 -3.79 -13.45 -20.22
C GLU A 243 -3.59 -12.74 -21.57
N MET A 244 -4.63 -12.11 -22.14
CA MET A 244 -4.55 -11.39 -23.40
C MET A 244 -3.64 -10.16 -23.34
N SER A 245 -3.56 -9.51 -22.18
CA SER A 245 -2.66 -8.39 -21.93
C SER A 245 -1.23 -8.82 -21.57
N ASN A 246 -0.93 -10.13 -21.53
CA ASN A 246 0.31 -10.73 -21.04
C ASN A 246 0.64 -10.38 -19.58
N ASP A 247 -0.37 -10.05 -18.77
CA ASP A 247 -0.19 -9.87 -17.34
C ASP A 247 -0.35 -11.21 -16.58
N HIS A 248 0.64 -12.07 -16.75
CA HIS A 248 0.65 -13.40 -16.12
C HIS A 248 0.65 -13.34 -14.58
N GLN A 249 1.09 -12.23 -13.99
CA GLN A 249 1.03 -12.05 -12.54
C GLN A 249 -0.41 -11.89 -12.08
N MET A 250 -1.19 -11.04 -12.75
CA MET A 250 -2.60 -10.83 -12.44
C MET A 250 -3.42 -12.10 -12.73
N ALA A 251 -3.17 -12.77 -13.86
CA ALA A 251 -3.80 -14.06 -14.18
C ALA A 251 -3.58 -15.09 -13.05
N SER A 252 -2.33 -15.22 -12.57
CA SER A 252 -2.00 -16.10 -11.44
C SER A 252 -2.71 -15.71 -10.14
N LYS A 253 -2.93 -14.41 -9.88
CA LYS A 253 -3.70 -13.95 -8.72
C LYS A 253 -5.16 -14.40 -8.78
N HIS A 254 -5.80 -14.30 -9.95
CA HIS A 254 -7.17 -14.80 -10.16
C HIS A 254 -7.27 -16.30 -9.89
N GLU A 255 -6.32 -17.09 -10.40
CA GLU A 255 -6.27 -18.54 -10.14
C GLU A 255 -6.11 -18.87 -8.65
N GLN A 256 -5.20 -18.19 -7.97
CA GLN A 256 -4.93 -18.42 -6.55
C GLN A 256 -6.14 -18.11 -5.67
N VAL A 257 -6.83 -16.99 -5.92
CA VAL A 257 -8.04 -16.63 -5.17
C VAL A 257 -9.16 -17.61 -5.43
N TRP A 258 -9.36 -18.05 -6.68
CA TRP A 258 -10.36 -19.06 -7.00
C TRP A 258 -10.07 -20.40 -6.31
N ALA A 259 -8.82 -20.86 -6.35
CA ALA A 259 -8.39 -22.08 -5.68
C ALA A 259 -8.61 -22.00 -4.15
N LEU A 260 -8.28 -20.87 -3.52
CA LEU A 260 -8.55 -20.61 -2.11
C LEU A 260 -10.04 -20.67 -1.82
N PHE A 261 -10.86 -19.97 -2.60
CA PHE A 261 -12.31 -19.93 -2.44
C PHE A 261 -12.93 -21.34 -2.50
N MET A 262 -12.52 -22.15 -3.46
CA MET A 262 -12.97 -23.54 -3.58
C MET A 262 -12.49 -24.41 -2.40
N SER A 263 -11.28 -24.17 -1.87
CA SER A 263 -10.78 -24.85 -0.66
C SER A 263 -11.61 -24.49 0.55
N VAL A 264 -11.90 -23.21 0.77
CA VAL A 264 -12.72 -22.72 1.89
C VAL A 264 -14.14 -23.32 1.84
N LEU A 265 -14.76 -23.36 0.66
CA LEU A 265 -16.08 -24.00 0.48
C LEU A 265 -16.04 -25.51 0.78
N LYS A 266 -14.99 -26.20 0.36
CA LYS A 266 -14.80 -27.62 0.62
C LYS A 266 -14.60 -27.90 2.13
N GLU A 267 -13.79 -27.10 2.79
CA GLU A 267 -13.56 -27.21 4.24
C GLU A 267 -14.85 -26.88 5.01
N PHE A 268 -15.58 -25.85 4.61
CA PHE A 268 -16.88 -25.51 5.16
C PHE A 268 -17.85 -26.71 5.07
N LEU A 269 -17.95 -27.34 3.90
CA LEU A 269 -18.79 -28.52 3.73
C LEU A 269 -18.31 -29.70 4.60
N GLY A 270 -17.01 -29.87 4.79
CA GLY A 270 -16.46 -30.92 5.66
C GLY A 270 -16.88 -30.78 7.12
N VAL A 271 -17.10 -29.56 7.60
CA VAL A 271 -17.41 -29.28 9.01
C VAL A 271 -18.89 -28.96 9.24
N PHE A 272 -19.50 -28.18 8.34
CA PHE A 272 -20.82 -27.57 8.58
C PHE A 272 -21.93 -28.06 7.64
N ALA A 273 -21.71 -29.12 6.85
CA ALA A 273 -22.68 -29.59 5.84
C ALA A 273 -24.10 -29.78 6.41
N ASP A 274 -24.22 -30.42 7.57
CA ASP A 274 -25.48 -30.74 8.21
C ASP A 274 -25.92 -29.74 9.31
N THR A 275 -25.05 -28.76 9.61
CA THR A 275 -25.31 -27.74 10.63
C THR A 275 -26.28 -26.70 10.11
N LYS A 276 -27.36 -26.45 10.81
CA LYS A 276 -28.34 -25.40 10.48
C LYS A 276 -27.84 -24.04 10.93
N MET A 277 -27.76 -23.10 9.99
CA MET A 277 -27.30 -21.73 10.23
C MET A 277 -28.08 -20.72 9.38
N LYS A 278 -28.04 -19.44 9.77
CA LYS A 278 -28.58 -18.34 8.98
C LYS A 278 -27.58 -17.94 7.88
N ILE A 279 -28.07 -17.21 6.88
CA ILE A 279 -27.23 -16.72 5.78
C ILE A 279 -26.06 -15.84 6.25
N VAL A 280 -26.28 -15.02 7.28
CA VAL A 280 -25.20 -14.14 7.83
C VAL A 280 -24.07 -14.99 8.40
N ASP A 281 -24.39 -16.04 9.16
CA ASP A 281 -23.40 -16.95 9.73
C ASP A 281 -22.63 -17.71 8.62
N PHE A 282 -23.35 -18.13 7.56
CA PHE A 282 -22.73 -18.76 6.39
C PHE A 282 -21.72 -17.82 5.70
N LEU A 283 -22.14 -16.57 5.40
CA LEU A 283 -21.28 -15.59 4.73
C LEU A 283 -20.09 -15.21 5.60
N ASP A 284 -20.28 -15.05 6.92
CA ASP A 284 -19.23 -14.70 7.88
C ASP A 284 -18.13 -15.78 7.94
N ILE A 285 -18.55 -17.05 8.04
CA ILE A 285 -17.59 -18.18 8.08
C ILE A 285 -16.77 -18.26 6.78
N ILE A 286 -17.43 -18.15 5.61
CA ILE A 286 -16.72 -18.16 4.32
C ILE A 286 -15.75 -16.97 4.23
N LEU A 287 -16.22 -15.78 4.60
CA LEU A 287 -15.42 -14.56 4.55
C LEU A 287 -14.22 -14.62 5.51
N ALA A 288 -14.39 -15.17 6.71
CA ALA A 288 -13.30 -15.39 7.67
C ALA A 288 -12.18 -16.29 7.09
N GLY A 289 -12.53 -17.29 6.30
CA GLY A 289 -11.57 -18.15 5.59
C GLY A 289 -10.82 -17.45 4.47
N LEU A 290 -11.36 -16.37 3.91
CA LEU A 290 -10.78 -15.64 2.78
C LEU A 290 -9.93 -14.43 3.20
N LYS A 291 -10.32 -13.72 4.26
CA LYS A 291 -9.75 -12.40 4.64
C LYS A 291 -8.26 -12.37 4.93
N ASN A 292 -7.72 -13.44 5.48
CA ASN A 292 -6.34 -13.47 5.97
C ASN A 292 -5.37 -14.17 5.01
N ALA A 293 -5.79 -14.46 3.79
CA ALA A 293 -4.96 -15.13 2.82
C ALA A 293 -4.06 -14.15 2.05
N ASN A 294 -2.85 -14.62 1.78
CA ASN A 294 -1.85 -13.87 1.01
C ASN A 294 -1.57 -14.58 -0.31
N TYR A 295 -1.24 -13.80 -1.35
CA TYR A 295 -0.78 -14.36 -2.62
C TYR A 295 0.59 -15.01 -2.47
N ARG A 296 0.77 -16.12 -3.19
CA ARG A 296 2.10 -16.69 -3.42
C ARG A 296 2.70 -16.01 -4.64
N GLN A 297 3.69 -15.16 -4.42
CA GLN A 297 4.38 -14.48 -5.50
C GLN A 297 5.59 -15.28 -5.95
N ILE A 298 5.74 -15.44 -7.27
CA ILE A 298 6.91 -16.04 -7.91
C ILE A 298 7.43 -15.01 -8.91
N PRO A 299 8.75 -14.70 -8.91
CA PRO A 299 9.29 -13.75 -9.87
C PRO A 299 9.10 -14.25 -11.31
N ALA A 300 8.53 -13.40 -12.16
CA ALA A 300 8.33 -13.71 -13.58
C ALA A 300 9.65 -13.82 -14.37
N ASN A 301 10.69 -13.13 -13.92
CA ASN A 301 12.01 -13.12 -14.53
C ASN A 301 13.07 -13.65 -13.57
N VAL A 302 14.10 -14.31 -14.12
CA VAL A 302 15.22 -14.86 -13.36
C VAL A 302 16.26 -13.78 -13.01
N ASP A 303 16.39 -12.73 -13.82
CA ASP A 303 17.37 -11.64 -13.64
C ASP A 303 16.69 -10.38 -13.12
N VAL A 304 16.32 -10.39 -11.85
CA VAL A 304 15.65 -9.29 -11.15
C VAL A 304 16.32 -8.98 -9.82
N VAL A 305 16.20 -7.75 -9.36
CA VAL A 305 16.60 -7.33 -8.02
C VAL A 305 15.59 -7.91 -7.02
N ASN A 306 16.06 -8.59 -5.99
CA ASN A 306 15.19 -9.14 -4.93
C ASN A 306 15.00 -8.11 -3.83
N ILE A 307 13.76 -7.73 -3.56
CA ILE A 307 13.38 -6.81 -2.49
C ILE A 307 12.55 -7.57 -1.46
N LYS A 308 12.95 -7.53 -0.19
CA LYS A 308 12.26 -8.23 0.89
C LYS A 308 12.45 -7.56 2.24
N ASP A 309 11.64 -7.95 3.20
CA ASP A 309 11.81 -7.56 4.59
C ASP A 309 13.17 -8.03 5.13
N TYR A 310 13.85 -7.19 5.92
CA TYR A 310 15.12 -7.56 6.53
C TYR A 310 14.98 -8.74 7.51
N GLU A 311 13.80 -8.96 8.09
CA GLU A 311 13.54 -10.13 8.94
C GLU A 311 13.67 -11.48 8.17
N LEU A 312 13.58 -11.45 6.84
CA LEU A 312 13.74 -12.61 5.97
C LEU A 312 15.20 -12.79 5.47
N VAL A 313 16.14 -12.09 6.08
CA VAL A 313 17.55 -12.18 5.71
C VAL A 313 18.15 -13.52 6.12
N GLY A 314 18.99 -14.07 5.24
CA GLY A 314 19.86 -15.20 5.54
C GLY A 314 21.33 -14.84 5.33
N PRO A 315 22.26 -15.57 5.93
CA PRO A 315 23.68 -15.36 5.69
C PRO A 315 24.01 -15.66 4.22
N ARG A 316 24.90 -14.86 3.62
CA ARG A 316 25.34 -14.96 2.21
C ARG A 316 24.18 -14.99 1.23
N THR A 317 23.24 -14.06 1.41
CA THR A 317 22.05 -13.97 0.58
C THR A 317 22.41 -13.64 -0.86
N ASN A 318 23.31 -12.66 -1.09
CA ASN A 318 23.73 -12.24 -2.43
C ASN A 318 25.10 -11.55 -2.44
N LYS A 319 25.61 -11.17 -3.63
CA LYS A 319 26.85 -10.41 -3.77
C LYS A 319 26.70 -9.00 -3.18
N TYR A 320 25.71 -8.27 -3.63
CA TYR A 320 25.44 -6.89 -3.23
C TYR A 320 24.17 -6.87 -2.39
N VAL A 321 24.26 -6.45 -1.13
CA VAL A 321 23.12 -6.34 -0.23
C VAL A 321 23.01 -4.90 0.26
N TYR A 322 21.84 -4.31 0.04
CA TYR A 322 21.49 -2.97 0.49
C TYR A 322 20.36 -3.08 1.50
N ALA A 323 20.64 -2.78 2.75
CA ALA A 323 19.62 -2.70 3.80
C ALA A 323 19.28 -1.23 4.02
N ILE A 324 18.05 -0.85 3.70
CA ILE A 324 17.58 0.53 3.73
C ILE A 324 16.41 0.71 4.70
N GLY A 325 16.17 1.94 5.15
CA GLY A 325 15.15 2.23 6.14
C GLY A 325 15.51 1.75 7.55
N LEU A 326 16.80 1.72 7.90
CA LEU A 326 17.29 1.24 9.19
C LEU A 326 17.29 2.33 10.26
N SER A 327 16.14 2.98 10.43
CA SER A 327 15.91 3.98 11.49
C SER A 327 15.69 3.32 12.85
N GLN A 328 15.66 4.13 13.92
CA GLN A 328 15.42 3.67 15.28
C GLN A 328 14.07 2.96 15.43
N THR A 329 13.04 3.43 14.73
CA THR A 329 11.71 2.84 14.76
C THR A 329 11.66 1.49 14.04
N ASN A 330 12.43 1.34 12.97
CA ASN A 330 12.33 0.21 12.05
C ASN A 330 13.43 -0.85 12.21
N PHE A 331 14.51 -0.56 12.96
CA PHE A 331 15.62 -1.50 13.08
C PHE A 331 16.33 -1.47 14.45
N PRO A 332 16.34 -2.58 15.22
CA PRO A 332 15.43 -3.72 15.02
C PRO A 332 14.00 -3.36 15.37
N ARG A 333 13.03 -3.92 14.64
CA ARG A 333 11.62 -3.68 14.95
C ARG A 333 11.24 -4.27 16.30
N ASN A 334 10.77 -3.43 17.21
CA ASN A 334 10.21 -3.85 18.49
C ASN A 334 8.71 -4.13 18.30
N LYS A 335 8.35 -5.39 18.13
CA LYS A 335 6.94 -5.79 18.12
C LYS A 335 6.41 -5.75 19.54
N ILE A 336 5.61 -4.72 19.85
CA ILE A 336 4.89 -4.67 21.13
C ILE A 336 3.75 -5.70 21.05
N ASN A 337 3.85 -6.74 21.85
CA ASN A 337 2.82 -7.77 21.90
C ASN A 337 1.68 -7.31 22.82
N SER A 338 0.56 -6.89 22.24
CA SER A 338 -0.70 -6.67 22.95
C SER A 338 -1.44 -8.02 23.13
N THR A 339 -1.00 -8.80 24.09
CA THR A 339 -1.66 -10.09 24.42
C THR A 339 -2.37 -10.00 25.76
N LEU A 340 -3.34 -10.90 25.99
CA LEU A 340 -4.11 -10.97 27.23
C LEU A 340 -3.25 -11.24 28.48
N LEU A 341 -2.09 -11.88 28.30
CA LEU A 341 -1.13 -12.19 29.38
C LEU A 341 0.18 -11.47 29.11
N SER A 342 0.67 -10.72 30.09
CA SER A 342 2.01 -10.14 30.08
C SER A 342 3.08 -11.24 30.19
N ASP A 343 4.33 -10.92 29.86
CA ASP A 343 5.44 -11.88 29.98
C ASP A 343 5.75 -12.22 31.45
N ASP A 344 5.48 -11.31 32.39
CA ASP A 344 5.64 -11.56 33.83
C ASP A 344 4.59 -12.58 34.31
N GLU A 345 3.33 -12.44 33.91
CA GLU A 345 2.29 -13.43 34.21
C GLU A 345 2.58 -14.79 33.57
N ARG A 346 3.13 -14.81 32.35
CA ARG A 346 3.60 -16.05 31.69
C ARG A 346 4.73 -16.71 32.46
N ALA A 347 5.66 -15.91 32.99
CA ALA A 347 6.75 -16.41 33.83
C ALA A 347 6.24 -17.03 35.14
N GLU A 348 5.25 -16.39 35.79
CA GLU A 348 4.62 -16.93 37.00
C GLU A 348 3.87 -18.25 36.72
N ILE A 349 3.11 -18.30 35.62
CA ILE A 349 2.42 -19.54 35.19
C ILE A 349 3.44 -20.65 34.95
N ASN A 350 4.54 -20.36 34.26
CA ASN A 350 5.59 -21.35 34.00
C ASN A 350 6.25 -21.89 35.26
N GLN A 351 6.39 -21.08 36.31
CA GLN A 351 6.93 -21.53 37.59
C GLN A 351 6.02 -22.50 38.33
N THR A 352 4.69 -22.40 38.09
CA THR A 352 3.69 -23.25 38.74
C THR A 352 3.26 -24.46 37.87
N SER A 353 3.68 -24.49 36.61
CA SER A 353 3.31 -25.52 35.64
C SER A 353 4.19 -26.78 35.79
N SER A 354 3.65 -27.94 35.43
CA SER A 354 4.41 -29.19 35.36
C SER A 354 5.38 -29.19 34.16
N ASP A 355 6.45 -29.99 34.24
CA ASP A 355 7.60 -30.05 33.31
C ASP A 355 7.28 -30.15 31.80
N ASN A 356 6.02 -30.44 31.42
CA ASN A 356 5.59 -30.53 30.02
C ASN A 356 4.65 -29.41 29.56
N GLN A 357 4.40 -28.36 30.38
CA GLN A 357 3.52 -27.26 30.06
C GLN A 357 4.27 -25.93 30.19
N TYR A 358 4.61 -25.33 29.06
CA TYR A 358 5.34 -24.09 29.00
C TYR A 358 4.65 -23.09 28.06
N ILE A 359 4.48 -21.86 28.54
CA ILE A 359 3.97 -20.73 27.75
C ILE A 359 5.17 -19.86 27.36
N GLU A 360 5.37 -19.63 26.06
CA GLU A 360 6.48 -18.80 25.58
C GLU A 360 6.38 -17.35 26.07
N GLN A 361 7.50 -16.82 26.59
CA GLN A 361 7.66 -15.41 26.88
C GLN A 361 7.96 -14.65 25.59
N LEU A 362 7.00 -13.91 25.08
CA LEU A 362 7.04 -13.35 23.72
C LEU A 362 8.14 -12.31 23.54
N ASN A 363 8.44 -11.50 24.56
CA ASN A 363 9.49 -10.49 24.48
C ASN A 363 10.89 -11.12 24.42
N VAL A 364 11.12 -12.21 25.17
CA VAL A 364 12.39 -12.96 25.12
C VAL A 364 12.58 -13.57 23.73
N VAL A 365 11.53 -14.18 23.17
CA VAL A 365 11.57 -14.77 21.82
C VAL A 365 11.81 -13.69 20.76
N ASN A 366 11.13 -12.55 20.86
CA ASN A 366 11.31 -11.43 19.93
C ASN A 366 12.72 -10.84 20.00
N TYR A 367 13.27 -10.68 21.19
CA TYR A 367 14.65 -10.22 21.37
C TYR A 367 15.66 -11.19 20.74
N GLN A 368 15.49 -12.49 20.95
CA GLN A 368 16.35 -13.53 20.35
C GLN A 368 16.26 -13.52 18.83
N LYS A 369 15.03 -13.35 18.28
CA LYS A 369 14.82 -13.23 16.82
C LYS A 369 15.50 -11.97 16.29
N ALA A 370 15.30 -10.81 16.92
CA ALA A 370 15.90 -9.56 16.51
C ALA A 370 17.44 -9.66 16.48
N THR A 371 18.03 -10.24 17.53
CA THR A 371 19.47 -10.48 17.61
C THR A 371 19.96 -11.38 16.47
N SER A 372 19.29 -12.50 16.24
CA SER A 372 19.65 -13.44 15.16
C SER A 372 19.54 -12.79 13.79
N THR A 373 18.52 -11.97 13.58
CA THR A 373 18.30 -11.23 12.32
C THR A 373 19.41 -10.20 12.08
N VAL A 374 19.79 -9.41 13.09
CA VAL A 374 20.89 -8.45 12.97
C VAL A 374 22.21 -9.18 12.64
N LEU A 375 22.52 -10.28 13.32
CA LEU A 375 23.71 -11.07 13.03
C LEU A 375 23.69 -11.65 11.61
N SER A 376 22.52 -12.08 11.12
CA SER A 376 22.34 -12.57 9.75
C SER A 376 22.53 -11.44 8.74
N LEU A 377 22.04 -10.25 9.03
CA LEU A 377 22.23 -9.05 8.20
C LEU A 377 23.71 -8.70 8.04
N MET A 378 24.49 -8.72 9.12
CA MET A 378 25.93 -8.44 9.07
C MET A 378 26.71 -9.46 8.21
N ASN A 379 26.13 -10.62 7.92
CA ASN A 379 26.70 -11.66 7.06
C ASN A 379 25.94 -11.86 5.74
N ALA A 380 25.03 -10.97 5.39
CA ALA A 380 24.14 -11.18 4.24
C ALA A 380 24.86 -11.06 2.89
N ALA A 381 25.85 -10.17 2.77
CA ALA A 381 26.58 -9.92 1.53
C ALA A 381 27.82 -10.80 1.40
N THR A 382 28.23 -11.08 0.16
CA THR A 382 29.51 -11.72 -0.14
C THR A 382 30.55 -10.76 -0.69
N GLU A 383 30.13 -9.64 -1.28
CA GLU A 383 31.03 -8.61 -1.85
C GLU A 383 30.83 -7.24 -1.19
N LYS A 384 29.59 -6.74 -1.12
CA LYS A 384 29.31 -5.41 -0.56
C LYS A 384 28.03 -5.38 0.26
N LEU A 385 28.13 -4.88 1.49
CA LEU A 385 27.02 -4.57 2.39
C LEU A 385 26.89 -3.06 2.55
N VAL A 386 25.71 -2.53 2.29
CA VAL A 386 25.37 -1.13 2.54
C VAL A 386 24.22 -1.07 3.55
N LEU A 387 24.38 -0.29 4.61
CA LEU A 387 23.35 -0.01 5.60
C LEU A 387 22.93 1.45 5.43
N SER A 388 21.66 1.70 5.17
CA SER A 388 21.16 3.04 4.90
C SER A 388 20.09 3.49 5.87
N VAL A 389 20.16 4.75 6.29
CA VAL A 389 19.27 5.37 7.27
C VAL A 389 18.70 6.66 6.69
N PRO A 390 17.38 6.76 6.52
CA PRO A 390 16.71 8.01 6.21
C PRO A 390 16.53 8.86 7.48
N LYS A 391 16.71 10.18 7.37
CA LYS A 391 16.50 11.12 8.49
C LYS A 391 15.04 11.49 8.70
N ILE A 392 14.24 11.39 7.65
CA ILE A 392 12.82 11.67 7.64
C ILE A 392 12.08 10.46 7.09
N VAL A 393 11.16 9.93 7.86
CA VAL A 393 10.27 8.81 7.52
C VAL A 393 8.84 9.29 7.65
N ASP A 394 8.02 9.16 6.59
CA ASP A 394 6.62 9.63 6.56
C ASP A 394 6.44 11.07 7.07
N ASN A 395 7.33 11.97 6.65
CA ASN A 395 7.40 13.37 7.08
C ASN A 395 7.70 13.59 8.59
N VAL A 396 8.11 12.57 9.31
CA VAL A 396 8.53 12.66 10.72
C VAL A 396 10.03 12.41 10.79
N GLN A 397 10.72 13.22 11.59
CA GLN A 397 12.14 12.99 11.86
C GLN A 397 12.30 11.69 12.67
N ASP A 398 13.16 10.80 12.21
CA ASP A 398 13.53 9.56 12.89
C ASP A 398 15.05 9.53 13.13
N ASP A 399 15.44 8.94 14.25
CA ASP A 399 16.84 8.86 14.62
C ASP A 399 17.52 7.61 14.03
N ILE A 400 18.85 7.62 14.05
CA ILE A 400 19.66 6.47 13.66
C ILE A 400 19.44 5.30 14.62
N SER A 401 19.33 4.10 14.08
CA SER A 401 19.25 2.88 14.90
C SER A 401 20.45 2.80 15.87
N PRO A 402 20.24 2.43 17.15
CA PRO A 402 21.32 2.25 18.11
C PRO A 402 22.40 1.26 17.64
N ILE A 403 22.02 0.23 16.87
CA ILE A 403 22.96 -0.75 16.30
C ILE A 403 23.83 -0.10 15.22
N ILE A 404 23.24 0.71 14.36
CA ILE A 404 23.99 1.45 13.33
C ILE A 404 24.91 2.47 13.99
N GLN A 405 24.45 3.16 15.03
CA GLN A 405 25.27 4.10 15.79
C GLN A 405 26.46 3.40 16.48
N LEU A 406 26.25 2.19 17.02
CA LEU A 406 27.32 1.35 17.55
C LEU A 406 28.38 1.06 16.48
N LEU A 407 27.96 0.63 15.28
CA LEU A 407 28.86 0.35 14.18
C LEU A 407 29.65 1.58 13.75
N ILE A 408 29.03 2.75 13.68
CA ILE A 408 29.69 4.03 13.37
C ILE A 408 30.78 4.33 14.40
N ASN A 409 30.47 4.22 15.69
CA ASN A 409 31.38 4.58 16.77
C ASN A 409 32.60 3.66 16.86
N HIS A 410 32.48 2.40 16.47
CA HIS A 410 33.56 1.40 16.62
C HIS A 410 34.34 1.12 15.31
N SER A 411 33.76 1.37 14.15
CA SER A 411 34.39 1.04 12.88
C SER A 411 34.82 2.25 12.06
N GLU A 412 34.40 3.46 12.46
CA GLU A 412 34.66 4.71 11.73
C GLU A 412 34.46 4.55 10.22
N PRO A 413 33.31 4.03 9.76
CA PRO A 413 33.09 3.78 8.34
C PRO A 413 32.98 5.08 7.58
N GLU A 414 33.21 5.02 6.29
CA GLU A 414 32.88 6.14 5.41
C GLU A 414 31.34 6.30 5.38
N ILE A 415 30.86 7.49 5.78
CA ILE A 415 29.43 7.81 5.75
C ILE A 415 29.16 8.53 4.44
N LYS A 416 28.47 7.85 3.53
CA LYS A 416 28.03 8.45 2.27
C LYS A 416 26.69 9.17 2.48
N ARG A 417 26.69 10.48 2.26
CA ARG A 417 25.46 11.28 2.30
C ARG A 417 24.78 11.22 0.93
N VAL A 418 23.56 10.69 0.92
CA VAL A 418 22.70 10.66 -0.26
C VAL A 418 21.93 11.99 -0.32
N ILE A 419 22.53 12.97 -0.99
CA ILE A 419 22.00 14.33 -1.15
C ILE A 419 21.82 14.64 -2.64
N ARG A 420 21.09 15.71 -2.94
CA ARG A 420 21.03 16.23 -4.30
C ARG A 420 22.39 16.76 -4.72
N PRO A 421 22.78 16.59 -6.02
CA PRO A 421 24.06 17.06 -6.48
C PRO A 421 24.16 18.59 -6.41
N SER A 422 25.25 19.09 -5.86
CA SER A 422 25.53 20.52 -5.74
C SER A 422 26.37 21.07 -6.90
N ASN A 423 27.04 20.21 -7.66
CA ASN A 423 27.92 20.58 -8.75
C ASN A 423 27.82 19.60 -9.93
N ALA A 424 28.49 19.92 -11.06
CA ALA A 424 28.43 19.10 -12.27
C ALA A 424 29.10 17.72 -12.13
N GLU A 425 30.12 17.58 -11.31
CA GLU A 425 30.81 16.29 -11.08
C GLU A 425 29.90 15.36 -10.29
N GLU A 426 29.30 15.84 -9.22
CA GLU A 426 28.27 15.10 -8.46
C GLU A 426 27.06 14.77 -9.33
N SER A 427 26.65 15.67 -10.24
CA SER A 427 25.54 15.46 -11.17
C SER A 427 25.76 14.28 -12.11
N ILE A 428 26.99 13.98 -12.50
CA ILE A 428 27.29 12.82 -13.36
C ILE A 428 26.97 11.51 -12.65
N GLU A 429 27.22 11.41 -11.35
CA GLU A 429 26.89 10.22 -10.56
C GLU A 429 25.37 9.99 -10.44
N HIS A 430 24.57 11.02 -10.72
CA HIS A 430 23.11 10.94 -10.69
C HIS A 430 22.46 10.57 -12.03
N ILE A 431 23.25 10.28 -13.06
CA ILE A 431 22.74 9.81 -14.36
C ILE A 431 22.47 8.31 -14.26
N GLY A 432 21.22 7.91 -14.16
CA GLY A 432 20.80 6.49 -14.16
C GLY A 432 20.45 6.01 -15.56
N ASN A 433 19.31 6.46 -16.08
CA ASN A 433 18.86 6.19 -17.44
C ASN A 433 18.19 7.44 -18.05
N ALA A 434 17.82 7.40 -19.33
CA ALA A 434 17.27 8.56 -20.04
C ALA A 434 15.96 9.08 -19.39
N ARG A 435 15.07 8.18 -18.97
CA ARG A 435 13.78 8.56 -18.34
C ARG A 435 14.01 9.26 -16.99
N ALA A 436 14.86 8.71 -16.14
CA ALA A 436 15.19 9.29 -14.84
C ALA A 436 15.90 10.64 -14.98
N VAL A 437 16.77 10.82 -15.98
CA VAL A 437 17.41 12.11 -16.27
C VAL A 437 16.37 13.15 -16.66
N ILE A 438 15.40 12.84 -17.51
CA ILE A 438 14.34 13.77 -17.92
C ILE A 438 13.47 14.17 -16.71
N ALA A 439 13.10 13.20 -15.88
CA ALA A 439 12.38 13.49 -14.64
C ALA A 439 13.18 14.41 -13.70
N THR A 440 14.49 14.22 -13.61
CA THR A 440 15.40 15.08 -12.84
C THR A 440 15.46 16.50 -13.41
N ILE A 441 15.55 16.64 -14.73
CA ILE A 441 15.52 17.96 -15.40
C ILE A 441 14.21 18.68 -15.13
N GLY A 442 13.06 17.99 -15.25
CA GLY A 442 11.74 18.57 -14.95
C GLY A 442 11.62 19.07 -13.50
N LYS A 443 12.15 18.30 -12.53
CA LYS A 443 12.20 18.73 -11.12
C LYS A 443 13.06 19.98 -10.94
N ILE A 444 14.22 20.04 -11.57
CA ILE A 444 15.15 21.18 -11.48
C ILE A 444 14.54 22.43 -12.12
N GLU A 445 13.91 22.33 -13.29
CA GLU A 445 13.25 23.46 -13.94
C GLU A 445 12.12 24.01 -13.09
N ARG A 446 11.30 23.15 -12.51
CA ARG A 446 10.23 23.55 -11.60
C ARG A 446 10.78 24.31 -10.38
N GLU A 447 11.84 23.80 -9.73
CA GLU A 447 12.45 24.46 -8.58
C GLU A 447 13.04 25.84 -8.92
N ILE A 448 13.61 26.00 -10.13
CA ILE A 448 14.12 27.28 -10.61
C ILE A 448 12.97 28.29 -10.81
N ASN A 449 11.87 27.85 -11.37
CA ASN A 449 10.70 28.70 -11.61
C ASN A 449 9.99 29.12 -10.30
N GLU A 450 9.92 28.24 -9.31
CA GLU A 450 9.30 28.52 -8.01
C GLU A 450 10.17 29.44 -7.11
N ASN A 451 11.48 29.33 -7.11
CA ASN A 451 12.36 29.95 -6.11
C ASN A 451 13.25 31.11 -6.61
N ASN A 452 13.24 31.45 -7.86
CA ASN A 452 13.97 32.61 -8.45
C ASN A 452 15.46 32.79 -8.09
N THR A 453 16.17 31.79 -7.52
CA THR A 453 17.56 31.94 -7.03
C THR A 453 18.46 30.74 -7.22
N GLU A 454 19.67 31.01 -7.74
CA GLU A 454 21.01 30.50 -7.38
C GLU A 454 21.51 29.13 -7.84
N ASN A 455 20.76 28.21 -8.44
CA ASN A 455 21.36 26.96 -8.98
C ASN A 455 21.80 27.09 -10.46
N GLN A 456 22.43 28.19 -10.82
CA GLN A 456 22.93 28.44 -12.18
C GLN A 456 24.01 27.47 -12.69
N PRO A 457 24.96 26.94 -11.89
CA PRO A 457 26.01 26.06 -12.43
C PRO A 457 25.44 24.74 -12.99
N ASN A 458 24.45 24.17 -12.35
CA ASN A 458 23.84 22.92 -12.76
C ASN A 458 22.91 23.07 -13.98
N LYS A 459 22.36 24.26 -14.22
CA LYS A 459 21.48 24.52 -15.38
C LYS A 459 22.17 24.26 -16.70
N VAL A 460 23.44 24.69 -16.87
CA VAL A 460 24.20 24.49 -18.09
C VAL A 460 24.48 23.00 -18.34
N PHE A 461 24.82 22.27 -17.29
CA PHE A 461 25.03 20.83 -17.37
C PHE A 461 23.76 20.11 -17.80
N TRP A 462 22.66 20.30 -17.10
CA TRP A 462 21.40 19.64 -17.39
C TRP A 462 20.80 20.03 -18.75
N SER A 463 20.93 21.30 -19.16
CA SER A 463 20.54 21.75 -20.51
C SER A 463 21.36 21.09 -21.61
N SER A 464 22.64 20.79 -21.35
CA SER A 464 23.48 20.08 -22.30
C SER A 464 23.09 18.61 -22.42
N ILE A 465 22.82 17.94 -21.30
CA ILE A 465 22.28 16.57 -21.28
C ILE A 465 20.92 16.52 -21.99
N PHE A 466 20.03 17.47 -21.73
CA PHE A 466 18.74 17.56 -22.40
C PHE A 466 18.88 17.66 -23.92
N ARG A 467 19.74 18.52 -24.41
CA ARG A 467 20.02 18.63 -25.87
C ARG A 467 20.53 17.32 -26.47
N LEU A 468 21.35 16.57 -25.75
CA LEU A 468 21.83 15.26 -26.19
C LEU A 468 20.70 14.24 -26.30
N LEU A 469 19.83 14.20 -25.31
CA LEU A 469 18.69 13.25 -25.26
C LEU A 469 17.64 13.58 -26.32
N THR A 470 17.31 14.86 -26.49
CA THR A 470 16.27 15.31 -27.44
C THR A 470 16.72 15.28 -28.90
N LYS A 471 18.05 15.35 -29.17
CA LYS A 471 18.60 15.26 -30.53
C LYS A 471 18.18 13.97 -31.25
N ASN A 472 17.97 12.89 -30.52
CA ASN A 472 17.70 11.57 -31.07
C ASN A 472 16.27 11.07 -30.75
N ASN A 473 15.48 11.79 -29.94
CA ASN A 473 14.14 11.37 -29.54
C ASN A 473 13.20 12.57 -29.32
N HIS A 474 12.24 12.74 -30.25
CA HIS A 474 11.27 13.84 -30.21
C HIS A 474 10.22 13.70 -29.11
N ASP A 475 9.96 12.48 -28.60
CA ASP A 475 8.98 12.25 -27.57
C ASP A 475 9.40 12.89 -26.24
N PHE A 476 10.71 12.91 -25.97
CA PHE A 476 11.26 13.59 -24.79
C PHE A 476 11.11 15.11 -24.85
N GLN A 477 11.08 15.69 -26.05
CA GLN A 477 10.87 17.13 -26.24
C GLN A 477 9.44 17.55 -25.87
N ARG A 478 8.43 16.70 -26.19
CA ARG A 478 7.04 16.95 -25.86
C ARG A 478 6.78 16.92 -24.35
N LEU A 479 7.37 15.98 -23.63
CA LEU A 479 7.19 15.85 -22.17
C LEU A 479 7.58 17.12 -21.40
N LEU A 480 8.57 17.89 -21.87
CA LEU A 480 8.98 19.12 -21.18
C LEU A 480 8.20 20.37 -21.62
N ILE A 481 7.72 20.40 -22.86
CA ILE A 481 6.85 21.48 -23.35
C ILE A 481 5.52 21.49 -22.57
N ASP A 482 5.00 20.31 -22.24
CA ASP A 482 3.76 20.17 -21.47
C ASP A 482 3.92 20.59 -19.99
N LEU A 483 5.15 20.56 -19.44
CA LEU A 483 5.44 21.02 -18.07
C LEU A 483 5.47 22.55 -17.93
N ASP A 484 5.70 23.28 -19.01
CA ASP A 484 5.80 24.74 -19.03
C ASP A 484 4.48 25.42 -19.43
N GLN A 485 3.40 24.62 -19.65
CA GLN A 485 2.09 25.16 -19.92
C GLN A 485 1.42 25.59 -18.61
N ASP A 486 1.25 26.90 -18.45
CA ASP A 486 0.34 27.44 -17.46
C ASP A 486 -1.06 26.86 -17.71
N ILE A 487 -1.66 26.27 -16.68
CA ILE A 487 -3.07 25.87 -16.73
C ILE A 487 -3.90 27.16 -16.77
N GLU A 488 -4.09 27.72 -17.96
CA GLU A 488 -5.01 28.84 -18.11
C GLU A 488 -6.43 28.36 -17.85
N PRO A 489 -7.16 29.00 -16.93
CA PRO A 489 -8.54 28.64 -16.65
C PRO A 489 -9.38 28.83 -17.92
N VAL A 490 -9.99 27.75 -18.40
CA VAL A 490 -10.88 27.81 -19.56
C VAL A 490 -12.17 28.53 -19.15
N ASN A 491 -12.50 29.61 -19.83
CA ASN A 491 -13.76 30.35 -19.61
C ASN A 491 -14.96 29.44 -19.92
N LEU A 492 -15.88 29.36 -18.98
CA LEU A 492 -17.12 28.59 -19.17
C LEU A 492 -17.98 29.29 -20.25
N SER A 493 -18.68 28.48 -21.07
CA SER A 493 -19.63 29.02 -22.04
C SER A 493 -20.81 29.71 -21.34
N ALA A 494 -21.42 30.71 -22.01
CA ALA A 494 -22.60 31.41 -21.46
C ALA A 494 -23.76 30.42 -21.18
N ALA A 495 -23.89 29.35 -21.96
CA ALA A 495 -24.89 28.31 -21.74
C ALA A 495 -24.60 27.50 -20.46
N THR A 496 -23.35 27.16 -20.21
CA THR A 496 -22.91 26.46 -18.99
C THR A 496 -23.09 27.33 -17.74
N ILE A 497 -22.75 28.65 -17.84
CA ILE A 497 -22.96 29.61 -16.76
C ILE A 497 -24.46 29.73 -16.43
N ALA A 498 -25.33 29.77 -17.45
CA ALA A 498 -26.77 29.87 -17.24
C ALA A 498 -27.38 28.62 -16.59
N GLN A 499 -26.75 27.44 -16.74
CA GLN A 499 -27.16 26.22 -16.06
C GLN A 499 -26.65 26.14 -14.62
N LEU A 500 -25.43 26.64 -14.36
CA LEU A 500 -24.79 26.59 -13.03
C LEU A 500 -25.33 27.67 -12.09
N TYR A 501 -25.67 28.84 -12.60
CA TYR A 501 -26.08 29.98 -11.79
C TYR A 501 -27.51 30.39 -12.09
N ASN A 502 -28.34 30.50 -11.06
CA ASN A 502 -29.66 31.08 -11.16
C ASN A 502 -29.55 32.61 -11.43
N LYS A 503 -30.62 33.22 -11.95
CA LYS A 503 -30.69 34.67 -12.18
C LYS A 503 -30.38 35.54 -10.95
N ASN A 504 -30.65 35.01 -9.75
CA ASN A 504 -30.37 35.66 -8.47
C ASN A 504 -29.36 34.77 -7.70
N ILE A 505 -28.20 35.34 -7.41
CA ILE A 505 -27.17 34.66 -6.61
C ILE A 505 -27.42 34.98 -5.15
N TYR A 506 -27.66 33.94 -4.34
CA TYR A 506 -27.74 34.04 -2.89
C TYR A 506 -26.45 33.53 -2.30
N ALA A 507 -25.71 34.37 -1.58
CA ALA A 507 -24.46 33.98 -0.96
C ALA A 507 -24.46 34.36 0.52
N SER A 508 -23.93 33.49 1.36
CA SER A 508 -23.65 33.77 2.77
C SER A 508 -22.37 34.57 2.92
N VAL A 509 -22.15 35.20 4.07
CA VAL A 509 -20.91 35.92 4.37
C VAL A 509 -19.70 34.97 4.21
N SER A 510 -19.80 33.76 4.70
CA SER A 510 -18.75 32.75 4.55
C SER A 510 -18.49 32.31 3.10
N ALA A 511 -19.50 32.37 2.23
CA ALA A 511 -19.33 32.13 0.81
C ALA A 511 -18.53 33.24 0.13
N PHE A 512 -18.77 34.51 0.53
CA PHE A 512 -17.99 35.65 0.06
C PHE A 512 -16.53 35.57 0.55
N GLU A 513 -16.31 35.24 1.80
CA GLU A 513 -14.95 35.05 2.34
C GLU A 513 -14.18 33.99 1.57
N ARG A 514 -14.82 32.83 1.25
CA ARG A 514 -14.20 31.79 0.43
C ARG A 514 -13.87 32.28 -0.98
N PHE A 515 -14.76 33.00 -1.62
CA PHE A 515 -14.52 33.57 -2.96
C PHE A 515 -13.27 34.46 -2.97
N TYR A 516 -13.15 35.37 -2.00
CA TYR A 516 -11.99 36.25 -1.90
C TYR A 516 -10.69 35.53 -1.51
N ASN A 517 -10.79 34.44 -0.77
CA ASN A 517 -9.62 33.64 -0.42
C ASN A 517 -9.15 32.76 -1.57
N CYS A 518 -10.09 32.13 -2.28
CA CYS A 518 -9.79 31.25 -3.42
C CYS A 518 -11.04 31.07 -4.29
N GLU A 519 -11.05 31.67 -5.50
CA GLU A 519 -12.15 31.53 -6.44
C GLU A 519 -12.42 30.10 -6.87
N PHE A 520 -11.37 29.28 -7.01
CA PHE A 520 -11.47 27.87 -7.37
C PHE A 520 -12.14 27.06 -6.25
N GLN A 521 -11.77 27.28 -5.00
CA GLN A 521 -12.42 26.64 -3.85
C GLN A 521 -13.92 27.00 -3.79
N TYR A 522 -14.24 28.29 -3.99
CA TYR A 522 -15.64 28.73 -4.06
C TYR A 522 -16.41 28.02 -5.17
N PHE A 523 -15.81 27.87 -6.35
CA PHE A 523 -16.43 27.18 -7.48
C PHE A 523 -16.73 25.72 -7.16
N ILE A 524 -15.77 25.00 -6.58
CA ILE A 524 -15.93 23.58 -6.21
C ILE A 524 -17.02 23.41 -5.13
N GLU A 525 -16.90 24.14 -4.02
CA GLU A 525 -17.74 23.92 -2.84
C GLU A 525 -19.12 24.57 -2.95
N ASN A 526 -19.21 25.78 -3.52
CA ASN A 526 -20.46 26.56 -3.53
C ASN A 526 -21.23 26.46 -4.85
N THR A 527 -20.53 26.36 -5.98
CA THR A 527 -21.18 26.30 -7.31
C THR A 527 -21.44 24.84 -7.71
N LEU A 528 -20.43 23.99 -7.68
CA LEU A 528 -20.57 22.57 -8.00
C LEU A 528 -21.12 21.74 -6.83
N LYS A 529 -21.04 22.29 -5.61
CA LYS A 529 -21.47 21.62 -4.37
C LYS A 529 -20.87 20.23 -4.19
N LEU A 530 -19.59 20.11 -4.56
CA LEU A 530 -18.86 18.87 -4.29
C LEU A 530 -18.57 18.81 -2.79
N GLU A 531 -19.10 17.79 -2.15
CA GLU A 531 -18.85 17.50 -0.74
C GLU A 531 -17.78 16.40 -0.65
N ILE A 532 -16.82 16.58 0.24
CA ILE A 532 -15.93 15.51 0.64
C ILE A 532 -16.77 14.61 1.58
N PHE A 533 -16.97 13.36 1.19
CA PHE A 533 -17.56 12.39 2.11
C PHE A 533 -16.56 12.16 3.24
N GLU A 534 -16.80 12.84 4.38
CA GLU A 534 -16.07 12.51 5.60
C GLU A 534 -16.59 11.15 6.09
N ASP A 535 -15.73 10.16 6.18
CA ASP A 535 -16.01 8.98 6.99
C ASP A 535 -16.42 9.45 8.38
N ILE A 536 -17.55 8.93 8.88
CA ILE A 536 -18.07 9.30 10.18
C ILE A 536 -17.15 8.69 11.25
N ASP A 537 -16.01 9.29 11.44
CA ASP A 537 -15.22 9.06 12.64
C ASP A 537 -15.97 9.69 13.82
N ILE A 538 -16.28 8.87 14.82
CA ILE A 538 -16.89 9.32 16.06
C ILE A 538 -15.86 10.15 16.83
N ASN A 539 -15.70 11.40 16.40
CA ASN A 539 -14.85 12.37 17.06
C ASN A 539 -15.67 13.23 18.05
N SER A 540 -14.97 13.96 18.89
CA SER A 540 -15.59 14.82 19.92
C SER A 540 -16.57 15.84 19.35
N LYS A 541 -16.39 16.29 18.08
CA LYS A 541 -17.27 17.23 17.38
C LYS A 541 -18.59 16.57 16.98
N VAL A 542 -18.56 15.34 16.49
CA VAL A 542 -19.76 14.55 16.14
C VAL A 542 -20.56 14.22 17.40
N VAL A 543 -19.89 13.81 18.47
CA VAL A 543 -20.51 13.58 19.77
C VAL A 543 -21.14 14.86 20.32
N GLY A 544 -20.43 15.98 20.26
CA GLY A 544 -20.93 17.29 20.68
C GLY A 544 -22.15 17.75 19.87
N ASN A 545 -22.14 17.59 18.55
CA ASN A 545 -23.26 17.90 17.68
C ASN A 545 -24.47 17.00 17.97
N PHE A 546 -24.27 15.70 18.21
CA PHE A 546 -25.32 14.75 18.57
C PHE A 546 -26.00 15.15 19.89
N PHE A 547 -25.23 15.49 20.92
CA PHE A 547 -25.75 15.98 22.18
C PHE A 547 -26.47 17.33 22.04
N SER A 548 -25.96 18.23 21.24
CA SER A 548 -26.57 19.54 20.97
C SER A 548 -27.93 19.39 20.25
N ILE A 549 -28.02 18.55 19.22
CA ILE A 549 -29.26 18.31 18.48
C ILE A 549 -30.29 17.56 19.30
N LYS A 550 -29.86 16.49 20.02
CA LYS A 550 -30.77 15.60 20.73
C LYS A 550 -31.28 16.16 22.06
N TYR A 551 -30.49 16.94 22.78
CA TYR A 551 -30.80 17.40 24.14
C TYR A 551 -30.95 18.92 24.27
N LEU A 552 -30.15 19.74 23.61
CA LEU A 552 -30.20 21.20 23.72
C LEU A 552 -31.30 21.83 22.84
N LYS A 553 -31.50 21.36 21.61
CA LYS A 553 -32.52 21.89 20.69
C LYS A 553 -33.95 21.68 21.20
N PRO A 554 -34.36 20.49 21.72
CA PRO A 554 -35.65 20.32 22.33
C PRO A 554 -35.86 21.14 23.62
N PHE A 555 -34.78 21.32 24.42
CA PHE A 555 -34.85 22.12 25.65
C PHE A 555 -35.04 23.60 25.35
N LEU A 556 -34.37 24.16 24.33
CA LEU A 556 -34.57 25.55 23.92
C LEU A 556 -35.93 25.81 23.24
N LEU A 557 -36.52 24.79 22.59
CA LEU A 557 -37.85 24.90 21.98
C LEU A 557 -38.99 24.70 22.99
N SER A 558 -38.75 24.18 24.18
CA SER A 558 -39.72 24.01 25.24
C SER A 558 -39.81 25.21 26.19
N HIS A 559 -38.96 26.22 26.04
CA HIS A 559 -38.89 27.43 26.88
C HIS A 559 -39.08 28.75 26.11
N ASN A 560 -39.63 28.68 24.89
CA ASN A 560 -40.13 29.85 24.15
C ASN A 560 -41.65 29.77 23.99
#